data_2ff80e2c9228f11b37eb865130309ab4
#
_entry.id   2ff80e2c9228f11b37eb865130309ab4
#
_cell.length_a   1.000
_cell.length_b   1.000
_cell.length_c   1.000
_cell.angle_alpha   90.00
_cell.angle_beta   90.00
_cell.angle_gamma   90.00
#
_symmetry.space_group_name_H-M   'P 1'
#
loop_
_entity.id
_entity.type
_entity.pdbx_description
1 polymer ?
#
loop_
_entity_poly.entity_id
_entity_poly.type
_entity_poly.pdbx_seq_one_letter_code
_entity_poly.pdbx_strand_id
1 'polypeptide(L)'
;GVYTVTEMDYDKYEPQESRRVTVVSGQVSTVTFTNKLKRGDLQIVKSSEDNLNEGVTFHLYGTSLSGIAVDEYAATDANGVATFEDVLISGSTPYTVEEVDTAVRYVVPEAQSAPINWNEVTNRSFLNILKKFSVTVTKSDAETGTAQGDASLAGAVYGIYKGETLVDTYTTDKNGQFVTKEYICDNDWTVREITPSE
;
A
#
# COMPACT_ATOMS: atom_id res chain seq x y z
N GLY A 1 22.76 24.41 51.35
CA GLY A 1 23.22 23.07 50.97
C GLY A 1 23.09 22.81 49.47
N VAL A 2 23.68 21.74 48.97
CA VAL A 2 23.55 21.31 47.58
C VAL A 2 22.57 20.12 47.51
N TYR A 3 21.58 20.24 46.62
CA TYR A 3 20.54 19.24 46.43
C TYR A 3 20.54 18.75 44.98
N THR A 4 20.11 17.51 44.78
CA THR A 4 19.88 16.97 43.47
C THR A 4 18.37 16.93 43.22
N VAL A 5 17.94 17.49 42.09
CA VAL A 5 16.56 17.49 41.65
C VAL A 5 16.47 16.56 40.42
N THR A 6 15.55 15.63 40.47
CA THR A 6 15.31 14.65 39.40
C THR A 6 13.87 14.75 38.97
N GLU A 7 13.62 14.84 37.67
CA GLU A 7 12.29 14.69 37.14
C GLU A 7 11.94 13.20 37.05
N MET A 8 10.71 12.84 37.38
CA MET A 8 10.23 11.47 37.21
C MET A 8 9.98 11.19 35.72
N ASP A 9 10.33 10.01 35.27
CA ASP A 9 10.14 9.61 33.89
C ASP A 9 8.66 9.50 33.51
N TYR A 10 8.32 9.96 32.29
CA TYR A 10 7.04 9.80 31.65
C TYR A 10 7.23 9.12 30.30
N ASP A 11 6.32 8.22 29.93
CA ASP A 11 6.42 7.42 28.69
C ASP A 11 6.55 8.28 27.45
N LYS A 12 5.89 9.43 27.41
CA LYS A 12 5.87 10.34 26.24
C LYS A 12 7.08 11.28 26.11
N TYR A 13 7.84 11.48 27.18
CA TYR A 13 8.99 12.40 27.21
C TYR A 13 10.32 11.67 27.20
N GLU A 14 11.32 12.29 26.55
CA GLU A 14 12.70 11.85 26.67
C GLU A 14 13.16 11.99 28.11
N PRO A 15 13.88 11.00 28.69
CA PRO A 15 14.40 11.09 30.04
C PRO A 15 15.40 12.24 30.17
N GLN A 16 15.40 12.92 31.32
CA GLN A 16 16.30 14.02 31.61
C GLN A 16 17.25 13.66 32.72
N GLU A 17 18.47 14.21 32.62
CA GLU A 17 19.45 14.08 33.69
C GLU A 17 19.06 14.91 34.93
N SER A 18 19.40 14.38 36.10
CA SER A 18 19.25 15.11 37.34
C SER A 18 20.10 16.40 37.37
N ARG A 19 19.60 17.44 38.00
CA ARG A 19 20.26 18.72 38.11
C ARG A 19 20.61 19.04 39.56
N ARG A 20 21.79 19.59 39.80
CA ARG A 20 22.22 20.06 41.13
C ARG A 20 21.84 21.52 41.30
N VAL A 21 21.31 21.83 42.48
CA VAL A 21 20.94 23.19 42.86
C VAL A 21 21.51 23.51 44.24
N THR A 22 22.10 24.70 44.39
CA THR A 22 22.57 25.19 45.65
C THR A 22 21.48 26.03 46.32
N VAL A 23 21.07 25.61 47.49
CA VAL A 23 20.04 26.33 48.29
C VAL A 23 20.73 27.12 49.41
N VAL A 24 20.42 28.42 49.49
CA VAL A 24 20.92 29.36 50.49
C VAL A 24 19.74 29.90 51.28
N SER A 25 19.93 30.01 52.61
CA SER A 25 18.87 30.52 53.51
C SER A 25 18.41 31.91 53.07
N GLY A 26 17.10 32.11 53.00
CA GLY A 26 16.48 33.38 52.65
C GLY A 26 16.53 33.73 51.13
N GLN A 27 17.01 32.82 50.29
CA GLN A 27 17.08 33.01 48.82
C GLN A 27 16.25 31.97 48.10
N VAL A 28 15.72 32.35 46.94
CA VAL A 28 15.08 31.41 46.00
C VAL A 28 16.14 30.87 45.04
N SER A 29 16.24 29.55 44.97
CA SER A 29 17.10 28.87 43.98
C SER A 29 16.23 28.27 42.92
N THR A 30 16.59 28.45 41.65
CA THR A 30 15.82 28.00 40.48
C THR A 30 16.60 26.95 39.71
N VAL A 31 15.91 25.90 39.30
CA VAL A 31 16.37 24.91 38.31
C VAL A 31 15.27 24.69 37.28
N THR A 32 15.64 24.61 36.02
CA THR A 32 14.68 24.50 34.91
C THR A 32 14.85 23.17 34.22
N PHE A 33 13.73 22.48 33.95
CA PHE A 33 13.66 21.30 33.10
C PHE A 33 12.81 21.64 31.87
N THR A 34 13.20 21.11 30.71
CA THR A 34 12.43 21.27 29.47
C THR A 34 12.16 19.89 28.90
N ASN A 35 10.89 19.52 28.82
CA ASN A 35 10.47 18.23 28.36
C ASN A 35 10.39 18.19 26.82
N LYS A 36 11.03 17.18 26.25
CA LYS A 36 11.00 16.90 24.81
C LYS A 36 10.22 15.62 24.56
N LEU A 37 9.26 15.68 23.66
CA LEU A 37 8.46 14.51 23.27
C LEU A 37 9.32 13.50 22.50
N LYS A 38 9.14 12.23 22.80
CA LYS A 38 9.80 11.11 22.11
C LYS A 38 9.30 11.01 20.67
N ARG A 39 10.22 10.72 19.73
CA ARG A 39 9.97 10.60 18.29
C ARG A 39 10.71 9.41 17.72
N GLY A 40 10.24 8.95 16.57
CA GLY A 40 10.86 7.92 15.75
C GLY A 40 10.51 8.15 14.29
N ASP A 41 10.92 7.23 13.44
CA ASP A 41 10.75 7.33 11.99
C ASP A 41 9.93 6.18 11.43
N LEU A 42 9.32 6.41 10.26
CA LEU A 42 8.71 5.38 9.44
C LEU A 42 9.35 5.39 8.05
N GLN A 43 9.81 4.25 7.59
CA GLN A 43 10.29 4.05 6.23
C GLN A 43 9.37 3.08 5.49
N ILE A 44 8.95 3.48 4.29
CA ILE A 44 8.13 2.67 3.39
C ILE A 44 8.95 2.32 2.17
N VAL A 45 8.99 1.03 1.84
CA VAL A 45 9.55 0.52 0.60
C VAL A 45 8.39 0.13 -0.31
N LYS A 46 8.27 0.86 -1.42
CA LYS A 46 7.24 0.68 -2.44
C LYS A 46 7.78 -0.15 -3.59
N SER A 47 7.01 -1.12 -4.02
CA SER A 47 7.24 -1.87 -5.25
C SER A 47 5.96 -1.97 -6.09
N SER A 48 6.11 -2.29 -7.38
CA SER A 48 4.99 -2.48 -8.30
C SER A 48 5.36 -3.49 -9.38
N GLU A 49 4.36 -4.15 -9.96
CA GLU A 49 4.58 -5.12 -11.04
C GLU A 49 5.15 -4.48 -12.33
N ASP A 50 4.96 -3.17 -12.53
CA ASP A 50 5.48 -2.42 -13.67
C ASP A 50 6.74 -1.60 -13.35
N ASN A 51 7.29 -1.74 -12.14
CA ASN A 51 8.49 -1.03 -11.66
C ASN A 51 8.39 0.50 -11.64
N LEU A 52 7.18 1.06 -11.62
CA LEU A 52 6.95 2.51 -11.50
C LEU A 52 6.70 2.85 -10.02
N ASN A 53 7.75 3.13 -9.29
CA ASN A 53 7.73 3.23 -7.83
C ASN A 53 8.03 4.64 -7.28
N GLU A 54 8.43 5.59 -8.14
CA GLU A 54 8.74 6.97 -7.76
C GLU A 54 7.49 7.85 -7.73
N GLY A 55 7.45 8.81 -6.81
CA GLY A 55 6.38 9.81 -6.71
C GLY A 55 5.06 9.27 -6.16
N VAL A 56 5.06 8.10 -5.55
CA VAL A 56 3.88 7.52 -4.91
C VAL A 56 3.73 8.12 -3.52
N THR A 57 2.57 8.70 -3.23
CA THR A 57 2.29 9.39 -1.98
C THR A 57 1.66 8.47 -0.95
N PHE A 58 2.16 8.57 0.28
CA PHE A 58 1.62 7.88 1.46
C PHE A 58 1.13 8.89 2.48
N HIS A 59 0.06 8.53 3.18
CA HIS A 59 -0.56 9.29 4.26
C HIS A 59 -0.41 8.53 5.57
N LEU A 60 0.22 9.17 6.57
CA LEU A 60 0.36 8.67 7.93
C LEU A 60 -0.54 9.50 8.84
N TYR A 61 -1.43 8.85 9.59
CA TYR A 61 -2.37 9.55 10.46
C TYR A 61 -2.76 8.78 11.71
N GLY A 62 -3.16 9.52 12.71
CA GLY A 62 -3.63 9.01 13.99
C GLY A 62 -3.36 9.99 15.13
N THR A 63 -3.39 9.48 16.34
CA THR A 63 -3.14 10.28 17.55
C THR A 63 -1.93 9.73 18.30
N SER A 64 -0.98 10.62 18.62
CA SER A 64 0.24 10.25 19.34
C SER A 64 -0.05 9.88 20.81
N LEU A 65 0.93 9.26 21.47
CA LEU A 65 0.88 8.98 22.91
C LEU A 65 0.65 10.26 23.73
N SER A 66 1.13 11.41 23.24
CA SER A 66 0.94 12.71 23.90
C SER A 66 -0.43 13.35 23.65
N GLY A 67 -1.30 12.71 22.83
CA GLY A 67 -2.62 13.22 22.47
C GLY A 67 -2.62 14.23 21.31
N ILE A 68 -1.48 14.44 20.66
CA ILE A 68 -1.34 15.32 19.50
C ILE A 68 -1.68 14.52 18.24
N ALA A 69 -2.51 15.09 17.37
CA ALA A 69 -2.82 14.49 16.09
C ALA A 69 -1.60 14.49 15.16
N VAL A 70 -1.40 13.37 14.46
CA VAL A 70 -0.41 13.20 13.39
C VAL A 70 -1.18 13.05 12.08
N ASP A 71 -0.82 13.85 11.08
CA ASP A 71 -1.45 13.91 9.76
C ASP A 71 -0.39 14.37 8.76
N GLU A 72 0.40 13.41 8.26
CA GLU A 72 1.60 13.66 7.49
C GLU A 72 1.58 12.91 6.16
N TYR A 73 2.25 13.47 5.14
CA TYR A 73 2.37 12.90 3.81
C TYR A 73 3.84 12.80 3.41
N ALA A 74 4.20 11.72 2.73
CA ALA A 74 5.51 11.54 2.13
C ALA A 74 5.38 10.84 0.77
N ALA A 75 6.24 11.22 -0.18
CA ALA A 75 6.29 10.60 -1.49
C ALA A 75 7.55 9.76 -1.64
N THR A 76 7.45 8.69 -2.42
CA THR A 76 8.59 7.83 -2.73
C THR A 76 9.60 8.54 -3.64
N ASP A 77 10.87 8.29 -3.35
CA ASP A 77 12.01 8.71 -4.18
C ASP A 77 12.23 7.78 -5.39
N ALA A 78 13.29 8.00 -6.14
CA ALA A 78 13.67 7.19 -7.31
C ALA A 78 13.94 5.70 -6.97
N ASN A 79 14.21 5.39 -5.70
CA ASN A 79 14.40 4.03 -5.21
C ASN A 79 13.10 3.40 -4.68
N GLY A 80 11.99 4.11 -4.75
CA GLY A 80 10.70 3.66 -4.22
C GLY A 80 10.60 3.75 -2.69
N VAL A 81 11.38 4.64 -2.05
CA VAL A 81 11.40 4.80 -0.59
C VAL A 81 10.74 6.10 -0.20
N ALA A 82 9.75 6.04 0.69
CA ALA A 82 9.16 7.18 1.37
C ALA A 82 9.53 7.15 2.85
N THR A 83 9.90 8.29 3.42
CA THR A 83 10.32 8.41 4.81
C THR A 83 9.51 9.48 5.54
N PHE A 84 8.99 9.15 6.72
CA PHE A 84 8.43 10.08 7.70
C PHE A 84 9.44 10.19 8.84
N GLU A 85 10.04 11.35 8.99
CA GLU A 85 11.08 11.61 9.98
C GLU A 85 10.50 12.37 11.19
N ASP A 86 11.09 12.14 12.38
CA ASP A 86 10.74 12.86 13.59
C ASP A 86 9.25 12.81 13.97
N VAL A 87 8.61 11.68 13.72
CA VAL A 87 7.20 11.46 14.06
C VAL A 87 7.04 11.20 15.55
N LEU A 88 6.06 11.83 16.20
CA LEU A 88 5.71 11.56 17.59
C LEU A 88 5.38 10.08 17.80
N ILE A 89 5.81 9.49 18.92
CA ILE A 89 5.54 8.08 19.20
C ILE A 89 4.05 7.81 19.35
N SER A 90 3.60 6.64 18.84
CA SER A 90 2.19 6.26 18.85
C SER A 90 1.71 5.64 20.17
N GLY A 91 2.61 5.07 20.95
CA GLY A 91 2.24 4.28 22.13
C GLY A 91 1.56 2.96 21.76
N SER A 92 0.58 2.57 22.54
CA SER A 92 -0.15 1.30 22.35
C SER A 92 -1.11 1.28 21.16
N THR A 93 -1.53 2.46 20.68
CA THR A 93 -2.40 2.59 19.50
C THR A 93 -1.55 3.05 18.31
N PRO A 94 -1.21 2.17 17.37
CA PRO A 94 -0.39 2.53 16.21
C PRO A 94 -1.12 3.53 15.31
N TYR A 95 -0.34 4.28 14.52
CA TYR A 95 -0.88 5.05 13.41
C TYR A 95 -1.35 4.13 12.29
N THR A 96 -2.10 4.69 11.36
CA THR A 96 -2.42 4.08 10.07
C THR A 96 -1.59 4.75 8.99
N VAL A 97 -1.05 3.96 8.08
CA VAL A 97 -0.40 4.43 6.86
C VAL A 97 -1.07 3.80 5.65
N GLU A 98 -1.34 4.61 4.63
CA GLU A 98 -1.99 4.17 3.39
C GLU A 98 -1.39 4.88 2.18
N GLU A 99 -1.45 4.22 1.02
CA GLU A 99 -1.17 4.86 -0.25
C GLU A 99 -2.37 5.72 -0.64
N VAL A 100 -2.12 6.96 -1.08
CA VAL A 100 -3.16 7.87 -1.55
C VAL A 100 -3.04 8.09 -3.05
N ASP A 101 -4.17 8.40 -3.68
CA ASP A 101 -4.26 8.64 -5.13
C ASP A 101 -3.66 7.50 -5.98
N THR A 102 -3.87 6.26 -5.53
CA THR A 102 -3.40 5.07 -6.25
C THR A 102 -3.82 5.13 -7.71
N ALA A 103 -2.84 5.00 -8.62
CA ALA A 103 -3.10 5.05 -10.05
C ALA A 103 -4.13 3.98 -10.45
N VAL A 104 -5.06 4.36 -11.34
CA VAL A 104 -6.25 3.55 -11.70
C VAL A 104 -5.91 2.16 -12.24
N ARG A 105 -4.70 1.97 -12.79
CA ARG A 105 -4.22 0.66 -13.28
C ARG A 105 -3.93 -0.36 -12.18
N TYR A 106 -3.78 0.09 -10.93
CA TYR A 106 -3.50 -0.80 -9.80
C TYR A 106 -4.74 -1.16 -8.98
N VAL A 107 -4.68 -2.29 -8.33
CA VAL A 107 -5.53 -2.59 -7.18
C VAL A 107 -5.06 -1.71 -6.02
N VAL A 108 -5.99 -1.01 -5.37
CA VAL A 108 -5.66 -0.16 -4.21
C VAL A 108 -5.12 -1.06 -3.09
N PRO A 109 -3.88 -0.83 -2.61
CA PRO A 109 -3.34 -1.62 -1.52
C PRO A 109 -4.05 -1.32 -0.20
N GLU A 110 -4.12 -2.31 0.68
CA GLU A 110 -4.70 -2.13 2.00
C GLU A 110 -3.83 -1.21 2.87
N ALA A 111 -4.48 -0.39 3.71
CA ALA A 111 -3.82 0.39 4.73
C ALA A 111 -3.13 -0.52 5.76
N GLN A 112 -2.02 -0.08 6.31
CA GLN A 112 -1.24 -0.82 7.30
C GLN A 112 -1.14 -0.06 8.61
N SER A 113 -0.99 -0.81 9.69
CA SER A 113 -0.66 -0.29 11.01
C SER A 113 0.81 0.14 11.05
N ALA A 114 1.09 1.30 11.62
CA ALA A 114 2.43 1.88 11.73
C ALA A 114 2.71 2.32 13.18
N PRO A 115 3.19 1.41 14.05
CA PRO A 115 3.67 1.80 15.37
C PRO A 115 4.96 2.60 15.24
N ILE A 116 5.05 3.72 15.95
CA ILE A 116 6.27 4.55 16.01
C ILE A 116 6.81 4.49 17.43
N ASN A 117 8.04 4.02 17.55
CA ASN A 117 8.77 3.88 18.81
C ASN A 117 9.91 4.89 18.90
N TRP A 118 10.30 5.23 20.11
CA TRP A 118 11.36 6.21 20.34
C TRP A 118 12.71 5.75 19.79
N ASN A 119 13.35 6.62 19.00
CA ASN A 119 14.66 6.39 18.38
C ASN A 119 14.74 5.13 17.50
N GLU A 120 13.60 4.67 17.00
CA GLU A 120 13.52 3.52 16.10
C GLU A 120 12.99 3.93 14.71
N VAL A 121 13.34 3.12 13.71
CA VAL A 121 12.76 3.18 12.37
C VAL A 121 11.79 2.01 12.21
N THR A 122 10.52 2.32 12.02
CA THR A 122 9.51 1.33 11.64
C THR A 122 9.55 1.14 10.13
N ASN A 123 9.55 -0.10 9.66
CA ASN A 123 9.57 -0.42 8.24
C ASN A 123 8.25 -1.02 7.79
N ARG A 124 7.74 -0.56 6.62
CA ARG A 124 6.58 -1.12 5.95
C ARG A 124 6.87 -1.28 4.46
N SER A 125 6.21 -2.26 3.85
CA SER A 125 6.32 -2.53 2.42
C SER A 125 4.94 -2.50 1.78
N PHE A 126 4.83 -1.87 0.61
CA PHE A 126 3.62 -1.83 -0.20
C PHE A 126 3.94 -2.34 -1.60
N LEU A 127 3.10 -3.23 -2.11
CA LEU A 127 3.17 -3.75 -3.48
C LEU A 127 1.93 -3.33 -4.25
N ASN A 128 2.12 -2.64 -5.38
CA ASN A 128 1.03 -2.35 -6.30
C ASN A 128 0.92 -3.44 -7.37
N ILE A 129 -0.24 -4.08 -7.39
CA ILE A 129 -0.60 -5.14 -8.32
C ILE A 129 -1.42 -4.52 -9.44
N LEU A 130 -1.05 -4.79 -10.69
CA LEU A 130 -1.82 -4.37 -11.85
C LEU A 130 -3.19 -5.07 -11.89
N LYS A 131 -4.23 -4.32 -12.21
CA LYS A 131 -5.55 -4.88 -12.46
C LYS A 131 -5.50 -5.80 -13.67
N LYS A 132 -6.13 -6.96 -13.56
CA LYS A 132 -6.18 -7.98 -14.60
C LYS A 132 -7.60 -8.41 -14.85
N PHE A 133 -7.84 -8.98 -16.04
CA PHE A 133 -9.12 -9.55 -16.44
C PHE A 133 -8.92 -10.89 -17.12
N SER A 134 -9.94 -11.73 -17.10
CA SER A 134 -10.08 -12.89 -17.95
C SER A 134 -11.41 -12.82 -18.71
N VAL A 135 -11.52 -13.57 -19.80
CA VAL A 135 -12.73 -13.63 -20.64
C VAL A 135 -13.23 -15.05 -20.66
N THR A 136 -14.52 -15.23 -20.38
CA THR A 136 -15.26 -16.45 -20.73
C THR A 136 -15.98 -16.21 -22.04
N VAL A 137 -15.72 -17.05 -23.04
CA VAL A 137 -16.43 -17.04 -24.32
C VAL A 137 -17.36 -18.22 -24.38
N THR A 138 -18.61 -17.99 -24.78
CA THR A 138 -19.60 -19.04 -25.05
C THR A 138 -20.08 -18.88 -26.47
N LYS A 139 -19.82 -19.89 -27.28
CA LYS A 139 -20.40 -20.03 -28.64
C LYS A 139 -21.73 -20.73 -28.52
N SER A 140 -22.74 -20.21 -29.19
CA SER A 140 -24.06 -20.83 -29.25
C SER A 140 -24.59 -20.79 -30.69
N ASP A 141 -25.50 -21.70 -30.99
CA ASP A 141 -26.29 -21.65 -32.22
C ASP A 141 -27.38 -20.58 -32.11
N ALA A 142 -27.59 -19.81 -33.17
CA ALA A 142 -28.49 -18.65 -33.14
C ALA A 142 -29.98 -19.04 -32.98
N GLU A 143 -30.37 -20.26 -33.37
CA GLU A 143 -31.75 -20.68 -33.36
C GLU A 143 -32.11 -21.54 -32.14
N THR A 144 -31.20 -22.41 -31.73
CA THR A 144 -31.46 -23.38 -30.65
C THR A 144 -30.61 -23.19 -29.40
N GLY A 145 -29.52 -22.43 -29.50
CA GLY A 145 -28.52 -22.28 -28.42
C GLY A 145 -27.64 -23.52 -28.23
N THR A 146 -27.88 -24.61 -28.93
CA THR A 146 -27.14 -25.87 -28.83
C THR A 146 -26.68 -26.33 -30.20
N ALA A 147 -25.76 -27.30 -30.24
CA ALA A 147 -25.34 -27.92 -31.51
C ALA A 147 -26.53 -28.58 -32.23
N GLN A 148 -26.58 -28.46 -33.55
CA GLN A 148 -27.63 -29.05 -34.40
C GLN A 148 -27.05 -30.06 -35.38
N GLY A 149 -27.69 -31.22 -35.52
CA GLY A 149 -27.29 -32.28 -36.42
C GLY A 149 -25.85 -32.71 -36.20
N ASP A 150 -25.06 -32.68 -37.24
CA ASP A 150 -23.62 -32.99 -37.18
C ASP A 150 -22.76 -31.80 -36.80
N ALA A 151 -23.33 -30.59 -36.65
CA ALA A 151 -22.59 -29.40 -36.27
C ALA A 151 -22.19 -29.44 -34.79
N SER A 152 -20.98 -29.04 -34.50
CA SER A 152 -20.41 -28.98 -33.14
C SER A 152 -20.21 -27.54 -32.68
N LEU A 153 -20.36 -27.29 -31.38
CA LEU A 153 -19.92 -26.05 -30.76
C LEU A 153 -18.45 -26.13 -30.34
N ALA A 154 -17.88 -27.33 -30.32
CA ALA A 154 -16.48 -27.58 -30.03
C ALA A 154 -15.59 -27.33 -31.26
N GLY A 155 -14.34 -26.97 -31.01
CA GLY A 155 -13.32 -26.84 -32.05
C GLY A 155 -13.26 -25.47 -32.73
N ALA A 156 -14.15 -24.54 -32.41
CA ALA A 156 -14.02 -23.17 -32.91
C ALA A 156 -12.79 -22.51 -32.28
N VAL A 157 -11.96 -21.87 -33.10
CA VAL A 157 -10.74 -21.20 -32.64
C VAL A 157 -10.97 -19.70 -32.61
N TYR A 158 -10.67 -19.13 -31.43
CA TYR A 158 -10.72 -17.67 -31.17
C TYR A 158 -9.33 -17.12 -30.88
N GLY A 159 -9.08 -15.94 -31.41
CA GLY A 159 -7.87 -15.16 -31.11
C GLY A 159 -8.15 -14.07 -30.12
N ILE A 160 -7.23 -13.89 -29.19
CA ILE A 160 -7.16 -12.71 -28.30
C ILE A 160 -6.16 -11.76 -28.93
N TYR A 161 -6.61 -10.55 -29.23
CA TYR A 161 -5.82 -9.53 -29.90
C TYR A 161 -5.59 -8.33 -29.01
N LYS A 162 -4.38 -7.78 -29.10
CA LYS A 162 -4.01 -6.45 -28.59
C LYS A 162 -3.83 -5.53 -29.80
N GLY A 163 -4.78 -4.65 -30.05
CA GLY A 163 -4.87 -3.95 -31.34
C GLY A 163 -5.02 -4.96 -32.50
N GLU A 164 -4.10 -4.95 -33.45
CA GLU A 164 -4.04 -5.91 -34.57
C GLU A 164 -3.10 -7.11 -34.30
N THR A 165 -2.45 -7.16 -33.15
CA THR A 165 -1.52 -8.24 -32.82
C THR A 165 -2.25 -9.40 -32.17
N LEU A 166 -2.12 -10.61 -32.72
CA LEU A 166 -2.58 -11.84 -32.11
C LEU A 166 -1.67 -12.19 -30.93
N VAL A 167 -2.25 -12.27 -29.72
CA VAL A 167 -1.53 -12.58 -28.49
C VAL A 167 -1.64 -14.05 -28.14
N ASP A 168 -2.85 -14.59 -28.13
CA ASP A 168 -3.15 -15.99 -27.80
C ASP A 168 -4.30 -16.51 -28.63
N THR A 169 -4.41 -17.85 -28.72
CA THR A 169 -5.55 -18.56 -29.31
C THR A 169 -6.16 -19.51 -28.29
N TYR A 170 -7.47 -19.68 -28.37
CA TYR A 170 -8.26 -20.61 -27.58
C TYR A 170 -9.23 -21.37 -28.46
N THR A 171 -9.51 -22.61 -28.08
CA THR A 171 -10.45 -23.48 -28.77
C THR A 171 -11.63 -23.81 -27.88
N THR A 172 -12.84 -23.72 -28.41
CA THR A 172 -14.04 -24.07 -27.64
C THR A 172 -14.10 -25.56 -27.32
N ASP A 173 -14.55 -25.85 -26.08
CA ASP A 173 -14.81 -27.21 -25.62
C ASP A 173 -16.14 -27.77 -26.16
N LYS A 174 -16.53 -28.96 -25.70
CA LYS A 174 -17.79 -29.63 -26.07
C LYS A 174 -19.05 -28.80 -25.77
N ASN A 175 -18.97 -27.86 -24.86
CA ASN A 175 -20.07 -26.95 -24.50
C ASN A 175 -20.01 -25.63 -25.24
N GLY A 176 -19.06 -25.48 -26.17
CA GLY A 176 -18.85 -24.25 -26.92
C GLY A 176 -18.12 -23.15 -26.11
N GLN A 177 -17.39 -23.53 -25.04
CA GLN A 177 -16.81 -22.57 -24.10
C GLN A 177 -15.29 -22.67 -24.00
N PHE A 178 -14.68 -21.55 -23.67
CA PHE A 178 -13.34 -21.48 -23.10
C PHE A 178 -13.22 -20.31 -22.13
N VAL A 179 -12.23 -20.36 -21.24
CA VAL A 179 -11.85 -19.28 -20.35
C VAL A 179 -10.39 -18.94 -20.61
N THR A 180 -10.08 -17.66 -20.77
CA THR A 180 -8.71 -17.20 -21.00
C THR A 180 -7.90 -17.21 -19.70
N LYS A 181 -6.57 -17.14 -19.83
CA LYS A 181 -5.71 -16.67 -18.75
C LYS A 181 -6.02 -15.18 -18.42
N GLU A 182 -5.41 -14.66 -17.37
CA GLU A 182 -5.49 -13.25 -17.03
C GLU A 182 -4.60 -12.38 -17.93
N TYR A 183 -5.11 -11.22 -18.30
CA TYR A 183 -4.44 -10.16 -19.06
C TYR A 183 -4.48 -8.86 -18.28
N ILE A 184 -3.51 -7.95 -18.53
CA ILE A 184 -3.49 -6.63 -17.90
C ILE A 184 -4.67 -5.80 -18.39
N CYS A 185 -5.40 -5.17 -17.46
CA CYS A 185 -6.51 -4.27 -17.70
C CYS A 185 -6.02 -2.94 -18.31
N ASP A 186 -6.00 -2.87 -19.64
CA ASP A 186 -5.71 -1.66 -20.41
C ASP A 186 -6.62 -1.59 -21.66
N ASN A 187 -6.24 -0.86 -22.71
CA ASN A 187 -7.07 -0.64 -23.90
C ASN A 187 -6.75 -1.62 -25.01
N ASP A 188 -7.62 -1.64 -26.06
CA ASP A 188 -7.43 -2.29 -27.34
C ASP A 188 -7.44 -3.83 -27.35
N TRP A 189 -8.05 -4.44 -26.35
CA TRP A 189 -8.28 -5.87 -26.33
C TRP A 189 -9.52 -6.24 -27.14
N THR A 190 -9.40 -7.25 -28.03
CA THR A 190 -10.53 -7.83 -28.78
C THR A 190 -10.44 -9.34 -28.83
N VAL A 191 -11.61 -9.98 -28.89
CA VAL A 191 -11.75 -11.42 -29.13
C VAL A 191 -12.38 -11.59 -30.52
N ARG A 192 -11.75 -12.40 -31.38
CA ARG A 192 -12.23 -12.65 -32.75
C ARG A 192 -12.24 -14.15 -33.04
N GLU A 193 -13.31 -14.63 -33.65
CA GLU A 193 -13.32 -15.99 -34.17
C GLU A 193 -12.39 -16.06 -35.39
N ILE A 194 -11.45 -17.01 -35.36
CA ILE A 194 -10.48 -17.25 -36.46
C ILE A 194 -10.95 -18.39 -37.35
N THR A 195 -11.39 -19.49 -36.74
CA THR A 195 -11.87 -20.67 -37.44
C THR A 195 -13.18 -21.10 -36.78
N PRO A 196 -14.28 -21.21 -37.53
CA PRO A 196 -15.53 -21.72 -37.00
C PRO A 196 -15.39 -23.21 -36.60
N SER A 197 -16.31 -23.69 -35.79
CA SER A 197 -16.49 -25.12 -35.53
C SER A 197 -17.04 -25.80 -36.80
N GLU A 198 -16.63 -27.07 -37.03
CA GLU A 198 -17.12 -27.87 -38.12
C GLU A 198 -18.53 -28.41 -37.84
#